data_f70656b0a6aaae5804b50d98ff85352a
#
_entry.id   f70656b0a6aaae5804b50d98ff85352a
#
_cell.length_a   1.000
_cell.length_b   1.000
_cell.length_c   1.000
_cell.angle_alpha   90.00
_cell.angle_beta   90.00
_cell.angle_gamma   90.00
#
_symmetry.space_group_name_H-M   'P 1'
#
loop_
_entity.id
_entity.type
_entity.pdbx_description
1 polymer ?
#
loop_
_entity_poly.entity_id
_entity_poly.type
_entity_poly.pdbx_seq_one_letter_code
_entity_poly.pdbx_strand_id
1 'polypeptide(L)'
;VICGYGVGLTLREGGSGGGQDVLGLYMMKKKNSFSVGKLALMINVAVYMGCALLYDLKIVIYSLVYVAVSSYVTDRVHLQNVNVEVMVITKAKKEIEEIIRKYNRSATIMRGEGSYSHEGVNVIYSALSKHEARSLEHEISERNLGAFMFFKDVNHIYGKYDKHL
;
A
#
# COMPACT_ATOMS: atom_id res chain seq x y z
N VAL A 1 10.87 4.37 18.00
CA VAL A 1 11.23 3.75 16.71
C VAL A 1 10.84 2.28 16.69
N ILE A 2 11.36 1.44 17.61
CA ILE A 2 11.10 -0.01 17.63
C ILE A 2 9.60 -0.32 17.71
N CYS A 3 8.86 0.32 18.62
CA CYS A 3 7.40 0.13 18.72
C CYS A 3 6.67 0.52 17.41
N GLY A 4 6.98 1.67 16.84
CA GLY A 4 6.37 2.10 15.57
C GLY A 4 6.68 1.17 14.42
N TYR A 5 7.89 0.60 14.38
CA TYR A 5 8.28 -0.40 13.39
C TYR A 5 7.49 -1.70 13.56
N GLY A 6 7.35 -2.21 14.80
CA GLY A 6 6.56 -3.41 15.10
C GLY A 6 5.10 -3.27 14.73
N VAL A 7 4.47 -2.14 15.11
CA VAL A 7 3.08 -1.84 14.73
C VAL A 7 2.94 -1.74 13.20
N GLY A 8 3.86 -1.05 12.54
CA GLY A 8 3.86 -0.93 11.08
C GLY A 8 3.98 -2.28 10.37
N LEU A 9 4.82 -3.20 10.86
CA LEU A 9 4.92 -4.56 10.33
C LEU A 9 3.63 -5.35 10.55
N THR A 10 3.05 -5.28 11.75
CA THR A 10 1.78 -5.97 12.05
C THR A 10 0.67 -5.52 11.09
N LEU A 11 0.54 -4.21 10.92
CA LEU A 11 -0.44 -3.64 9.98
C LEU A 11 -0.15 -4.02 8.53
N ARG A 12 1.13 -4.10 8.15
CA ARG A 12 1.57 -4.50 6.82
C ARG A 12 1.16 -5.92 6.46
N GLU A 13 1.21 -6.83 7.40
CA GLU A 13 0.83 -8.24 7.21
C GLU A 13 -0.68 -8.48 7.43
N GLY A 14 -1.49 -7.41 7.49
CA GLY A 14 -2.94 -7.48 7.67
C GLY A 14 -3.38 -7.74 9.11
N GLY A 15 -2.45 -7.74 10.06
CA GLY A 15 -2.74 -7.84 11.48
C GLY A 15 -3.15 -6.49 12.09
N SER A 16 -3.64 -6.51 13.32
CA SER A 16 -3.95 -5.32 14.11
C SER A 16 -3.70 -5.58 15.59
N GLY A 17 -3.18 -4.58 16.30
CA GLY A 17 -3.11 -4.59 17.76
C GLY A 17 -4.46 -4.33 18.44
N GLY A 18 -5.50 -4.06 17.66
CA GLY A 18 -6.84 -3.71 18.13
C GLY A 18 -7.04 -2.21 18.38
N GLY A 19 -8.26 -1.81 18.74
CA GLY A 19 -8.60 -0.44 19.13
C GLY A 19 -8.36 0.60 18.02
N GLN A 20 -7.40 1.47 18.23
CA GLN A 20 -7.11 2.61 17.33
C GLN A 20 -6.70 2.17 15.92
N ASP A 21 -6.02 1.03 15.80
CA ASP A 21 -5.55 0.52 14.51
C ASP A 21 -6.73 0.14 13.60
N VAL A 22 -7.74 -0.54 14.15
CA VAL A 22 -8.97 -0.91 13.44
C VAL A 22 -9.72 0.33 12.98
N LEU A 23 -9.84 1.33 13.86
CA LEU A 23 -10.47 2.60 13.52
C LEU A 23 -9.68 3.35 12.44
N GLY A 24 -8.35 3.32 12.51
CA GLY A 24 -7.46 3.90 11.53
C GLY A 24 -7.63 3.26 10.15
N LEU A 25 -7.63 1.94 10.09
CA LEU A 25 -7.85 1.18 8.85
C LEU A 25 -9.25 1.46 8.25
N TYR A 26 -10.28 1.51 9.08
CA TYR A 26 -11.63 1.87 8.64
C TYR A 26 -11.68 3.28 8.03
N MET A 27 -11.06 4.26 8.69
CA MET A 27 -11.03 5.64 8.18
C MET A 27 -10.21 5.77 6.90
N MET A 28 -9.12 5.01 6.76
CA MET A 28 -8.34 4.95 5.51
C MET A 28 -9.18 4.40 4.35
N LYS A 29 -10.00 3.37 4.59
CA LYS A 29 -10.92 2.84 3.58
C LYS A 29 -11.95 3.87 3.12
N LYS A 30 -12.44 4.70 4.04
CA LYS A 30 -13.46 5.73 3.76
C LYS A 30 -12.87 7.00 3.15
N LYS A 31 -11.62 7.38 3.50
CA LYS A 31 -11.00 8.65 3.08
C LYS A 31 -9.53 8.46 2.74
N ASN A 32 -9.20 8.57 1.46
CA ASN A 32 -7.85 8.31 0.90
C ASN A 32 -6.70 9.13 1.51
N SER A 33 -7.00 10.23 2.18
CA SER A 33 -6.00 11.17 2.75
C SER A 33 -5.69 10.89 4.22
N PHE A 34 -6.27 9.84 4.82
CA PHE A 34 -6.06 9.52 6.23
C PHE A 34 -5.03 8.40 6.37
N SER A 35 -4.20 8.46 7.42
CA SER A 35 -3.29 7.38 7.81
C SER A 35 -3.54 6.95 9.24
N VAL A 36 -3.19 5.70 9.57
CA VAL A 36 -3.32 5.15 10.93
C VAL A 36 -2.50 5.98 11.91
N GLY A 37 -1.27 6.36 11.53
CA GLY A 37 -0.40 7.18 12.35
C GLY A 37 -0.97 8.58 12.61
N LYS A 38 -1.60 9.23 11.61
CA LYS A 38 -2.27 10.52 11.81
C LYS A 38 -3.41 10.44 12.82
N LEU A 39 -4.22 9.38 12.74
CA LEU A 39 -5.31 9.18 13.69
C LEU A 39 -4.76 8.96 15.11
N ALA A 40 -3.77 8.08 15.26
CA ALA A 40 -3.11 7.82 16.53
C ALA A 40 -2.51 9.10 17.12
N LEU A 41 -1.84 9.91 16.31
CA LEU A 41 -1.27 11.18 16.74
C LEU A 41 -2.36 12.13 17.24
N MET A 42 -3.45 12.31 16.50
CA MET A 42 -4.55 13.22 16.89
C MET A 42 -5.19 12.82 18.22
N ILE A 43 -5.49 11.52 18.40
CA ILE A 43 -6.08 10.99 19.63
C ILE A 43 -5.10 11.20 20.80
N ASN A 44 -3.84 10.86 20.63
CA ASN A 44 -2.84 10.98 21.69
C ASN A 44 -2.55 12.43 22.05
N VAL A 45 -2.52 13.37 21.10
CA VAL A 45 -2.39 14.81 21.39
C VAL A 45 -3.56 15.30 22.24
N ALA A 46 -4.80 14.90 21.92
CA ALA A 46 -5.96 15.28 22.71
C ALA A 46 -5.88 14.73 24.15
N VAL A 47 -5.49 13.45 24.31
CA VAL A 47 -5.30 12.82 25.62
C VAL A 47 -4.19 13.52 26.41
N TYR A 48 -3.04 13.79 25.79
CA TYR A 48 -1.91 14.41 26.49
C TYR A 48 -2.15 15.87 26.85
N MET A 49 -2.96 16.61 26.08
CA MET A 49 -3.42 17.94 26.49
C MET A 49 -4.25 17.87 27.78
N GLY A 50 -5.14 16.86 27.89
CA GLY A 50 -5.86 16.63 29.16
C GLY A 50 -4.92 16.22 30.30
N CYS A 51 -3.93 15.37 30.01
CA CYS A 51 -2.94 14.94 31.01
C CYS A 51 -2.02 16.09 31.47
N ALA A 52 -1.79 17.10 30.65
CA ALA A 52 -0.96 18.26 31.02
C ALA A 52 -1.52 19.06 32.23
N LEU A 53 -2.81 18.89 32.53
CA LEU A 53 -3.45 19.47 33.71
C LEU A 53 -3.19 18.66 35.00
N LEU A 54 -2.82 17.41 34.88
CA LEU A 54 -2.70 16.46 35.99
C LEU A 54 -1.26 16.02 36.25
N TYR A 55 -0.38 16.09 35.25
CA TYR A 55 0.98 15.58 35.30
C TYR A 55 2.03 16.65 34.99
N ASP A 56 3.29 16.35 35.33
CA ASP A 56 4.42 17.24 35.06
C ASP A 56 4.60 17.46 33.56
N LEU A 57 4.80 18.71 33.15
CA LEU A 57 4.93 19.13 31.75
C LEU A 57 6.03 18.38 31.01
N LYS A 58 7.11 17.99 31.72
CA LYS A 58 8.21 17.17 31.15
C LYS A 58 7.73 15.84 30.61
N ILE A 59 6.85 15.15 31.38
CA ILE A 59 6.31 13.83 30.99
C ILE A 59 5.46 13.97 29.73
N VAL A 60 4.64 15.01 29.65
CA VAL A 60 3.79 15.30 28.50
C VAL A 60 4.62 15.54 27.24
N ILE A 61 5.70 16.34 27.34
CA ILE A 61 6.58 16.64 26.21
C ILE A 61 7.24 15.35 25.68
N TYR A 62 7.81 14.54 26.56
CA TYR A 62 8.44 13.27 26.15
C TYR A 62 7.44 12.31 25.50
N SER A 63 6.22 12.24 26.02
CA SER A 63 5.15 11.42 25.47
C SER A 63 4.73 11.89 24.07
N LEU A 64 4.62 13.19 23.85
CA LEU A 64 4.33 13.75 22.52
C LEU A 64 5.42 13.45 21.51
N VAL A 65 6.69 13.60 21.89
CA VAL A 65 7.83 13.25 21.01
C VAL A 65 7.80 11.75 20.69
N TYR A 66 7.57 10.90 21.69
CA TYR A 66 7.47 9.45 21.48
C TYR A 66 6.37 9.10 20.47
N VAL A 67 5.15 9.64 20.64
CA VAL A 67 4.01 9.37 19.76
C VAL A 67 4.27 9.89 18.34
N ALA A 68 4.83 11.09 18.20
CA ALA A 68 5.15 11.66 16.90
C ALA A 68 6.14 10.78 16.11
N VAL A 69 7.23 10.37 16.77
CA VAL A 69 8.23 9.48 16.15
C VAL A 69 7.64 8.11 15.85
N SER A 70 6.88 7.52 16.78
CA SER A 70 6.27 6.20 16.59
C SER A 70 5.28 6.22 15.44
N SER A 71 4.38 7.21 15.38
CA SER A 71 3.40 7.36 14.29
C SER A 71 4.07 7.54 12.94
N TYR A 72 5.12 8.37 12.86
CA TYR A 72 5.87 8.57 11.63
C TYR A 72 6.51 7.26 11.12
N VAL A 73 7.11 6.48 12.03
CA VAL A 73 7.72 5.19 11.67
C VAL A 73 6.66 4.19 11.23
N THR A 74 5.53 4.11 11.95
CA THR A 74 4.40 3.25 11.60
C THR A 74 3.91 3.53 10.18
N ASP A 75 3.68 4.79 9.84
CA ASP A 75 3.21 5.18 8.51
C ASP A 75 4.23 4.87 7.41
N ARG A 76 5.52 4.95 7.71
CA ARG A 76 6.58 4.59 6.74
C ARG A 76 6.70 3.10 6.50
N VAL A 77 6.45 2.29 7.52
CA VAL A 77 6.51 0.82 7.43
C VAL A 77 5.22 0.25 6.85
N HIS A 78 4.08 0.86 7.17
CA HIS A 78 2.77 0.47 6.66
C HIS A 78 2.55 0.95 5.22
N LEU A 79 3.27 0.33 4.29
CA LEU A 79 3.24 0.67 2.85
C LEU A 79 2.10 0.01 2.05
N GLN A 80 1.10 -0.60 2.70
CA GLN A 80 0.05 -1.39 2.02
C GLN A 80 -0.84 -0.61 1.06
N ASN A 81 -0.89 0.71 1.16
CA ASN A 81 -1.78 1.54 0.33
C ASN A 81 -1.07 2.29 -0.81
N VAL A 82 0.16 1.92 -1.15
CA VAL A 82 0.80 2.46 -2.35
C VAL A 82 0.36 1.61 -3.53
N ASN A 83 -0.55 2.16 -4.31
CA ASN A 83 -0.93 1.56 -5.58
C ASN A 83 0.14 1.84 -6.62
N VAL A 84 0.38 0.86 -7.45
CA VAL A 84 1.28 0.98 -8.60
C VAL A 84 0.51 0.66 -9.87
N GLU A 85 0.75 1.44 -10.89
CA GLU A 85 0.41 1.09 -12.25
C GLU A 85 1.44 0.08 -12.74
N VAL A 86 0.96 -1.07 -13.17
CA VAL A 86 1.80 -2.11 -13.76
C VAL A 86 1.52 -2.17 -15.23
N MET A 87 2.56 -2.01 -16.05
CA MET A 87 2.49 -2.26 -17.48
C MET A 87 3.33 -3.50 -17.80
N VAL A 88 2.70 -4.49 -18.42
CA VAL A 88 3.33 -5.75 -18.84
C VAL A 88 3.26 -5.85 -20.36
N ILE A 89 4.40 -6.00 -21.00
CA ILE A 89 4.51 -6.21 -22.45
C ILE A 89 4.92 -7.67 -22.68
N THR A 90 4.05 -8.44 -23.33
CA THR A 90 4.26 -9.89 -23.47
C THR A 90 3.51 -10.48 -24.67
N LYS A 91 3.94 -11.64 -25.10
CA LYS A 91 3.19 -12.53 -26.02
C LYS A 91 2.27 -13.48 -25.25
N ALA A 92 2.59 -13.78 -23.98
CA ALA A 92 1.87 -14.70 -23.08
C ALA A 92 0.66 -14.00 -22.40
N LYS A 93 -0.30 -13.54 -23.21
CA LYS A 93 -1.44 -12.74 -22.73
C LYS A 93 -2.30 -13.50 -21.73
N LYS A 94 -2.67 -14.75 -22.03
CA LYS A 94 -3.62 -15.53 -21.23
C LYS A 94 -3.09 -15.83 -19.84
N GLU A 95 -1.82 -16.14 -19.75
CA GLU A 95 -1.12 -16.45 -18.51
C GLU A 95 -1.08 -15.23 -17.58
N ILE A 96 -0.79 -14.06 -18.13
CA ILE A 96 -0.78 -12.81 -17.35
C ILE A 96 -2.20 -12.42 -16.90
N GLU A 97 -3.20 -12.56 -17.76
CA GLU A 97 -4.61 -12.32 -17.39
C GLU A 97 -5.04 -13.23 -16.24
N GLU A 98 -4.66 -14.50 -16.27
CA GLU A 98 -4.99 -15.45 -15.21
C GLU A 98 -4.36 -15.04 -13.88
N ILE A 99 -3.08 -14.65 -13.88
CA ILE A 99 -2.39 -14.20 -12.67
C ILE A 99 -3.06 -12.95 -12.09
N ILE A 100 -3.34 -11.93 -12.91
CA ILE A 100 -3.97 -10.69 -12.46
C ILE A 100 -5.39 -10.94 -11.91
N ARG A 101 -6.13 -11.88 -12.52
CA ARG A 101 -7.46 -12.27 -12.08
C ARG A 101 -7.47 -12.93 -10.69
N LYS A 102 -6.40 -13.64 -10.30
CA LYS A 102 -6.27 -14.21 -8.95
C LYS A 102 -6.32 -13.13 -7.86
N TYR A 103 -5.88 -11.92 -8.18
CA TYR A 103 -5.93 -10.78 -7.25
C TYR A 103 -7.28 -10.03 -7.29
N ASN A 104 -8.31 -10.56 -7.99
CA ASN A 104 -9.57 -9.88 -8.26
C ASN A 104 -9.38 -8.47 -8.87
N ARG A 105 -8.37 -8.33 -9.72
CA ARG A 105 -8.07 -7.09 -10.43
C ARG A 105 -8.45 -7.21 -11.89
N SER A 106 -8.84 -6.07 -12.47
CA SER A 106 -9.05 -5.95 -13.90
C SER A 106 -7.79 -5.42 -14.58
N ALA A 107 -7.61 -5.80 -15.84
CA ALA A 107 -6.55 -5.30 -16.67
C ALA A 107 -7.11 -4.77 -17.99
N THR A 108 -6.52 -3.72 -18.51
CA THR A 108 -6.80 -3.20 -19.86
C THR A 108 -5.71 -3.69 -20.80
N ILE A 109 -6.11 -4.27 -21.92
CA ILE A 109 -5.20 -4.87 -22.89
C ILE A 109 -5.24 -4.06 -24.18
N MET A 110 -4.06 -3.69 -24.63
CA MET A 110 -3.85 -3.08 -25.94
C MET A 110 -2.95 -3.98 -26.79
N ARG A 111 -3.17 -3.97 -28.09
CA ARG A 111 -2.28 -4.65 -29.04
C ARG A 111 -1.24 -3.66 -29.51
N GLY A 112 -0.01 -4.10 -29.56
CA GLY A 112 1.12 -3.34 -30.07
C GLY A 112 1.98 -4.19 -31.00
N GLU A 113 2.96 -3.56 -31.62
CA GLU A 113 3.96 -4.18 -32.46
C GLU A 113 5.35 -3.74 -31.96
N GLY A 114 6.26 -4.69 -31.86
CA GLY A 114 7.65 -4.39 -31.52
C GLY A 114 8.33 -3.63 -32.66
N SER A 115 8.83 -2.43 -32.41
CA SER A 115 9.42 -1.58 -33.44
C SER A 115 10.66 -2.20 -34.11
N TYR A 116 11.36 -3.09 -33.42
CA TYR A 116 12.55 -3.77 -33.97
C TYR A 116 12.23 -5.15 -34.54
N SER A 117 11.41 -5.93 -33.84
CA SER A 117 11.08 -7.30 -34.24
C SER A 117 9.92 -7.39 -35.23
N HIS A 118 9.10 -6.32 -35.36
CA HIS A 118 7.85 -6.31 -36.11
C HIS A 118 6.87 -7.41 -35.72
N GLU A 119 7.03 -7.94 -34.51
CA GLU A 119 6.15 -8.96 -33.95
C GLU A 119 5.03 -8.33 -33.11
N GLY A 120 3.85 -8.96 -33.19
CA GLY A 120 2.70 -8.56 -32.37
C GLY A 120 2.94 -8.85 -30.88
N VAL A 121 2.70 -7.87 -30.04
CA VAL A 121 2.80 -7.97 -28.59
C VAL A 121 1.51 -7.46 -27.93
N ASN A 122 1.24 -7.91 -26.70
CA ASN A 122 0.14 -7.38 -25.90
C ASN A 122 0.71 -6.50 -24.80
N VAL A 123 0.13 -5.32 -24.63
CA VAL A 123 0.44 -4.38 -23.57
C VAL A 123 -0.72 -4.43 -22.58
N ILE A 124 -0.44 -4.87 -21.36
CA ILE A 124 -1.43 -5.11 -20.32
C ILE A 124 -1.22 -4.07 -19.21
N TYR A 125 -2.24 -3.26 -18.96
CA TYR A 125 -2.24 -2.28 -17.88
C TYR A 125 -3.12 -2.74 -16.74
N SER A 126 -2.61 -2.66 -15.52
CA SER A 126 -3.38 -2.93 -14.31
C SER A 126 -2.93 -2.02 -13.16
N ALA A 127 -3.85 -1.69 -12.27
CA ALA A 127 -3.56 -1.02 -11.01
C ALA A 127 -3.54 -2.06 -9.89
N LEU A 128 -2.40 -2.24 -9.27
CA LEU A 128 -2.14 -3.23 -8.24
C LEU A 128 -1.61 -2.55 -6.97
N SER A 129 -1.71 -3.22 -5.83
CA SER A 129 -0.93 -2.83 -4.65
C SER A 129 0.56 -3.20 -4.86
N LYS A 130 1.49 -2.56 -4.14
CA LYS A 130 2.92 -2.93 -4.21
C LYS A 130 3.18 -4.40 -3.90
N HIS A 131 2.39 -5.00 -3.03
CA HIS A 131 2.51 -6.42 -2.71
C HIS A 131 2.08 -7.31 -3.89
N GLU A 132 0.88 -7.04 -4.45
CA GLU A 132 0.36 -7.77 -5.62
C GLU A 132 1.31 -7.64 -6.83
N ALA A 133 1.90 -6.45 -7.03
CA ALA A 133 2.85 -6.20 -8.11
C ALA A 133 4.13 -7.03 -7.98
N ARG A 134 4.68 -7.16 -6.76
CA ARG A 134 5.85 -8.02 -6.49
C ARG A 134 5.52 -9.50 -6.67
N SER A 135 4.34 -9.94 -6.23
CA SER A 135 3.90 -11.32 -6.42
C SER A 135 3.70 -11.65 -7.90
N LEU A 136 3.17 -10.69 -8.68
CA LEU A 136 3.05 -10.81 -10.13
C LEU A 136 4.43 -10.93 -10.79
N GLU A 137 5.38 -10.10 -10.41
CA GLU A 137 6.77 -10.15 -10.91
C GLU A 137 7.41 -11.52 -10.63
N HIS A 138 7.26 -12.02 -9.41
CA HIS A 138 7.78 -13.31 -9.01
C HIS A 138 7.16 -14.47 -9.83
N GLU A 139 5.84 -14.49 -9.98
CA GLU A 139 5.12 -15.54 -10.70
C GLU A 139 5.45 -15.52 -12.20
N ILE A 140 5.63 -14.34 -12.81
CA ILE A 140 6.08 -14.19 -14.20
C ILE A 140 7.51 -14.70 -14.39
N SER A 141 8.39 -14.40 -13.44
CA SER A 141 9.78 -14.85 -13.44
C SER A 141 9.88 -16.38 -13.31
N GLU A 142 9.16 -16.97 -12.34
CA GLU A 142 9.14 -18.42 -12.13
C GLU A 142 8.63 -19.18 -13.35
N ARG A 143 7.58 -18.68 -14.01
CA ARG A 143 7.01 -19.31 -15.21
C ARG A 143 7.77 -19.02 -16.50
N ASN A 144 8.81 -18.17 -16.43
CA ASN A 144 9.63 -17.75 -17.58
C ASN A 144 8.79 -17.25 -18.77
N LEU A 145 7.79 -16.40 -18.51
CA LEU A 145 6.80 -15.97 -19.51
C LEU A 145 7.33 -14.93 -20.51
N GLY A 146 8.62 -14.59 -20.47
CA GLY A 146 9.24 -13.68 -21.44
C GLY A 146 8.57 -12.28 -21.47
N ALA A 147 8.16 -11.77 -20.31
CA ALA A 147 7.46 -10.49 -20.21
C ALA A 147 8.41 -9.38 -19.80
N PHE A 148 8.22 -8.20 -20.40
CA PHE A 148 8.85 -6.97 -19.97
C PHE A 148 7.86 -6.17 -19.13
N MET A 149 8.27 -5.76 -17.91
CA MET A 149 7.40 -5.04 -16.98
C MET A 149 8.05 -3.79 -16.45
N PHE A 150 7.24 -2.78 -16.18
CA PHE A 150 7.64 -1.66 -15.35
C PHE A 150 6.50 -1.19 -14.45
N PHE A 151 6.90 -0.57 -13.35
CA PHE A 151 6.01 -0.15 -12.29
C PHE A 151 6.10 1.37 -12.13
N LYS A 152 4.95 2.02 -11.95
CA LYS A 152 4.86 3.44 -11.69
C LYS A 152 4.00 3.67 -10.44
N ASP A 153 4.51 4.43 -9.48
CA ASP A 153 3.74 4.79 -8.29
C ASP A 153 2.53 5.65 -8.68
N VAL A 154 1.36 5.27 -8.19
CA VAL A 154 0.10 5.98 -8.43
C VAL A 154 -0.34 6.67 -7.15
N ASN A 155 -0.33 8.00 -7.15
CA ASN A 155 -0.70 8.80 -5.98
C ASN A 155 -2.20 8.81 -5.70
N HIS A 156 -3.04 8.68 -6.74
CA HIS A 156 -4.49 8.77 -6.60
C HIS A 156 -5.20 7.94 -7.66
N ILE A 157 -6.17 7.14 -7.23
CA ILE A 157 -7.09 6.40 -8.10
C ILE A 157 -8.50 6.87 -7.81
N TYR A 158 -9.25 7.24 -8.85
CA TYR A 158 -10.66 7.61 -8.78
C TYR A 158 -11.50 6.61 -9.58
N GLY A 159 -12.62 6.15 -9.02
CA GLY A 159 -13.56 5.24 -9.68
C GLY A 159 -13.80 3.95 -8.90
N LYS A 160 -14.33 2.94 -9.58
CA LYS A 160 -14.60 1.61 -9.00
C LYS A 160 -13.26 0.84 -8.85
N TYR A 161 -12.57 1.09 -7.77
CA TYR A 161 -11.35 0.37 -7.40
C TYR A 161 -11.49 -0.17 -5.98
N ASP A 162 -11.59 -1.49 -5.83
CA ASP A 162 -11.67 -2.12 -4.53
C ASP A 162 -10.29 -2.17 -3.88
N LYS A 163 -10.14 -1.50 -2.75
CA LYS A 163 -8.94 -1.59 -1.93
C LYS A 163 -9.03 -2.87 -1.10
N HIS A 164 -8.18 -3.84 -1.40
CA HIS A 164 -7.92 -4.94 -0.49
C HIS A 164 -6.95 -4.46 0.59
N LEU A 165 -7.36 -4.60 1.85
CA LEU A 165 -6.56 -4.36 3.04
C LEU A 165 -5.89 -5.66 3.45
#